data_e55a8891251ce01ec32e0ea166817103
#
_entry.id   e55a8891251ce01ec32e0ea166817103
#
_cell.length_a   1.000
_cell.length_b   1.000
_cell.length_c   1.000
_cell.angle_alpha   90.00
_cell.angle_beta   90.00
_cell.angle_gamma   90.00
#
_symmetry.space_group_name_H-M   'P 1'
#
loop_
_entity.id
_entity.type
_entity.pdbx_description
1 polymer ?
#
loop_
_entity_poly.entity_id
_entity_poly.type
_entity_poly.pdbx_seq_one_letter_code
_entity_poly.pdbx_strand_id
1 'polypeptide(L)'
;MNTMAQIATSTLPAVLAISGSDSSGGAGMQADLKTMLACGVFGMSAITALTAQNTTGVRSIQDTKPDILADQINMVFELSLIHISEPTRLALI
;
A
#
# COMPACT_ATOMS: atom_id res chain seq x y z
N MET A 1 1.79 13.79 -8.64
CA MET A 1 1.39 12.40 -8.31
C MET A 1 1.15 11.64 -9.60
N ASN A 2 1.68 10.44 -9.71
CA ASN A 2 1.49 9.63 -10.90
C ASN A 2 0.08 9.03 -10.94
N THR A 3 -0.50 8.99 -12.13
CA THR A 3 -1.74 8.25 -12.37
C THR A 3 -1.45 6.75 -12.43
N MET A 4 -2.49 5.94 -12.32
CA MET A 4 -2.35 4.48 -12.49
C MET A 4 -1.76 4.13 -13.84
N ALA A 5 -2.11 4.85 -14.91
CA ALA A 5 -1.54 4.61 -16.24
C ALA A 5 -0.04 4.89 -16.28
N GLN A 6 0.41 5.97 -15.63
CA GLN A 6 1.83 6.28 -15.55
C GLN A 6 2.62 5.25 -14.77
N ILE A 7 2.04 4.76 -13.67
CA ILE A 7 2.63 3.71 -12.86
C ILE A 7 2.75 2.42 -13.68
N ALA A 8 1.71 2.10 -14.41
CA ALA A 8 1.62 0.90 -15.21
C ALA A 8 2.72 0.82 -16.27
N THR A 9 3.19 1.97 -16.76
CA THR A 9 4.28 2.04 -17.73
C THR A 9 5.64 2.32 -17.08
N SER A 10 5.66 2.47 -15.76
CA SER A 10 6.87 2.79 -15.01
C SER A 10 7.78 1.58 -14.87
N THR A 11 9.10 1.83 -14.90
CA THR A 11 10.11 0.83 -14.57
C THR A 11 10.47 0.83 -13.08
N LEU A 12 9.82 1.69 -12.27
CA LEU A 12 10.05 1.73 -10.83
C LEU A 12 9.62 0.41 -10.19
N PRO A 13 10.41 -0.11 -9.25
CA PRO A 13 9.96 -1.24 -8.45
C PRO A 13 8.66 -0.90 -7.72
N ALA A 14 7.72 -1.81 -7.76
CA ALA A 14 6.45 -1.67 -7.04
C ALA A 14 6.48 -2.53 -5.78
N VAL A 15 6.06 -1.95 -4.67
CA VAL A 15 6.08 -2.60 -3.35
C VAL A 15 4.69 -2.52 -2.74
N LEU A 16 4.15 -3.66 -2.35
CA LEU A 16 2.86 -3.72 -1.65
C LEU A 16 3.11 -3.85 -0.16
N ALA A 17 2.65 -2.87 0.61
CA ALA A 17 2.61 -2.94 2.06
C ALA A 17 1.24 -3.46 2.52
N ILE A 18 1.25 -4.36 3.48
CA ILE A 18 0.03 -4.92 4.08
C ILE A 18 0.10 -4.58 5.57
N SER A 19 -0.66 -3.59 6.00
CA SER A 19 -0.62 -3.12 7.38
C SER A 19 -1.85 -2.30 7.73
N GLY A 20 -1.97 -1.96 9.01
CA GLY A 20 -3.03 -1.09 9.50
C GLY A 20 -2.76 0.37 9.19
N SER A 21 -3.81 1.16 9.22
CA SER A 21 -3.75 2.61 9.03
C SER A 21 -3.50 3.31 10.36
N ASP A 22 -2.58 4.26 10.37
CA ASP A 22 -2.39 5.20 11.48
C ASP A 22 -2.89 6.57 11.04
N SER A 23 -3.98 7.03 11.64
CA SER A 23 -4.59 8.30 11.25
C SER A 23 -3.67 9.50 11.45
N SER A 24 -2.71 9.42 12.37
CA SER A 24 -1.74 10.49 12.61
C SER A 24 -0.55 10.46 11.64
N GLY A 25 -0.38 9.38 10.90
CA GLY A 25 0.63 9.28 9.85
C GLY A 25 2.03 8.86 10.29
N GLY A 26 2.24 8.63 11.59
CA GLY A 26 3.58 8.34 12.14
C GLY A 26 3.95 6.87 12.16
N ALA A 27 2.99 5.99 11.91
CA ALA A 27 3.19 4.54 11.94
C ALA A 27 2.32 3.88 10.85
N GLY A 28 2.26 2.56 10.85
CA GLY A 28 1.40 1.79 9.98
C GLY A 28 1.61 2.09 8.50
N MET A 29 0.53 2.02 7.74
CA MET A 29 0.56 2.19 6.28
C MET A 29 1.12 3.53 5.86
N GLN A 30 0.78 4.60 6.55
CA GLN A 30 1.24 5.93 6.19
C GLN A 30 2.76 6.06 6.30
N ALA A 31 3.35 5.49 7.36
CA ALA A 31 4.80 5.46 7.52
C ALA A 31 5.46 4.61 6.43
N ASP A 32 4.86 3.47 6.10
CA ASP A 32 5.37 2.59 5.05
C ASP A 32 5.41 3.31 3.70
N LEU A 33 4.33 3.99 3.33
CA LEU A 33 4.25 4.71 2.05
C LEU A 33 5.25 5.86 1.98
N LYS A 34 5.43 6.59 3.07
CA LYS A 34 6.43 7.66 3.15
C LYS A 34 7.84 7.12 2.96
N THR A 35 8.14 5.99 3.59
CA THR A 35 9.44 5.34 3.47
C THR A 35 9.68 4.86 2.04
N MET A 36 8.68 4.23 1.42
CA MET A 36 8.78 3.77 0.05
C MET A 36 9.04 4.92 -0.92
N LEU A 37 8.33 6.05 -0.73
CA LEU A 37 8.56 7.23 -1.54
C LEU A 37 9.99 7.73 -1.39
N ALA A 38 10.50 7.79 -0.16
CA ALA A 38 11.87 8.22 0.11
C ALA A 38 12.90 7.28 -0.52
N CYS A 39 12.58 6.00 -0.65
CA CYS A 39 13.46 5.00 -1.26
C CYS A 39 13.32 4.92 -2.78
N GLY A 40 12.47 5.73 -3.39
CA GLY A 40 12.32 5.76 -4.85
C GLY A 40 11.58 4.56 -5.42
N VAL A 41 10.72 3.92 -4.62
CA VAL A 41 9.87 2.83 -5.11
C VAL A 41 8.42 3.29 -5.17
N PHE A 42 7.63 2.61 -5.99
CA PHE A 42 6.19 2.88 -6.06
C PHE A 42 5.47 2.07 -4.99
N GLY A 43 4.97 2.76 -3.96
CA GLY A 43 4.28 2.12 -2.84
C GLY A 43 2.79 1.92 -3.13
N MET A 44 2.33 0.70 -2.87
CA MET A 44 0.92 0.33 -2.91
C MET A 44 0.52 -0.19 -1.54
N SER A 45 -0.78 -0.27 -1.28
CA SER A 45 -1.26 -0.57 0.06
C SER A 45 -2.44 -1.53 0.07
N ALA A 46 -2.45 -2.41 1.07
CA ALA A 46 -3.63 -3.15 1.47
C ALA A 46 -3.83 -2.90 2.97
N ILE A 47 -4.94 -2.30 3.33
CA ILE A 47 -5.21 -1.86 4.69
C ILE A 47 -5.89 -2.97 5.47
N THR A 48 -5.28 -3.38 6.59
CA THR A 48 -5.79 -4.47 7.43
C THR A 48 -6.75 -3.98 8.50
N ALA A 49 -6.64 -2.72 8.89
CA ALA A 49 -7.52 -2.12 9.90
C ALA A 49 -7.45 -0.60 9.79
N LEU A 50 -8.56 0.05 10.09
CA LEU A 50 -8.60 1.50 10.29
C LEU A 50 -8.43 1.78 11.78
N THR A 51 -7.64 2.78 12.12
CA THR A 51 -7.48 3.21 13.50
C THR A 51 -7.76 4.69 13.64
N ALA A 52 -8.31 5.06 14.78
CA ALA A 52 -8.32 6.43 15.26
C ALA A 52 -7.20 6.55 16.29
N GLN A 53 -6.08 7.07 15.86
CA GLN A 53 -4.81 6.95 16.57
C GLN A 53 -4.01 8.25 16.47
N ASN A 54 -3.20 8.50 17.48
CA ASN A 54 -2.15 9.52 17.45
C ASN A 54 -0.96 9.04 18.28
N THR A 55 0.02 9.92 18.52
CA THR A 55 1.26 9.52 19.22
C THR A 55 1.03 9.15 20.69
N THR A 56 -0.12 9.47 21.25
CA THR A 56 -0.43 9.15 22.65
C THR A 56 -1.27 7.89 22.82
N GLY A 57 -1.81 7.34 21.75
CA GLY A 57 -2.56 6.09 21.84
C GLY A 57 -3.57 5.87 20.74
N VAL A 58 -4.29 4.78 20.87
CA VAL A 58 -5.32 4.34 19.94
C VAL A 58 -6.67 4.43 20.62
N ARG A 59 -7.60 5.16 20.00
CA ARG A 59 -8.96 5.33 20.55
C ARG A 59 -9.92 4.26 20.07
N SER A 60 -9.83 3.91 18.78
CA SER A 60 -10.71 2.90 18.19
C SER A 60 -10.04 2.22 17.02
N ILE A 61 -10.47 1.00 16.75
CA ILE A 61 -9.96 0.16 15.67
C ILE A 61 -11.15 -0.49 14.96
N GLN A 62 -11.11 -0.49 13.64
CA GLN A 62 -12.06 -1.25 12.83
C GLN A 62 -11.27 -2.15 11.88
N ASP A 63 -11.36 -3.45 12.08
CA ASP A 63 -10.69 -4.41 11.21
C ASP A 63 -11.35 -4.43 9.83
N THR A 64 -10.52 -4.57 8.82
CA THR A 64 -10.99 -4.77 7.45
C THR A 64 -11.57 -6.18 7.32
N LYS A 65 -12.75 -6.30 6.72
CA LYS A 65 -13.32 -7.62 6.45
C LYS A 65 -12.38 -8.43 5.56
N PRO A 66 -12.24 -9.75 5.80
CA PRO A 66 -11.31 -10.57 5.03
C PRO A 66 -11.54 -10.52 3.52
N ASP A 67 -12.78 -10.45 3.06
CA ASP A 67 -13.10 -10.34 1.62
C ASP A 67 -12.62 -9.03 1.03
N ILE A 68 -12.75 -7.92 1.76
CA ILE A 68 -12.27 -6.62 1.30
C ILE A 68 -10.73 -6.59 1.27
N LEU A 69 -10.09 -7.18 2.28
CA LEU A 69 -8.64 -7.26 2.29
C LEU A 69 -8.13 -8.09 1.10
N ALA A 70 -8.78 -9.22 0.82
CA ALA A 70 -8.43 -10.04 -0.33
C ALA A 70 -8.60 -9.27 -1.64
N ASP A 71 -9.68 -8.50 -1.77
CA ASP A 71 -9.93 -7.69 -2.97
C ASP A 71 -8.86 -6.63 -3.16
N GLN A 72 -8.41 -5.97 -2.09
CA GLN A 72 -7.32 -5.00 -2.17
C GLN A 72 -6.06 -5.64 -2.75
N ILE A 73 -5.69 -6.80 -2.22
CA ILE A 73 -4.48 -7.51 -2.65
C ILE A 73 -4.62 -7.98 -4.10
N ASN A 74 -5.76 -8.55 -4.45
CA ASN A 74 -6.00 -9.05 -5.80
C ASN A 74 -5.98 -7.95 -6.84
N MET A 75 -6.55 -6.79 -6.54
CA MET A 75 -6.52 -5.65 -7.45
C MET A 75 -5.10 -5.17 -7.72
N VAL A 76 -4.24 -5.20 -6.71
CA VAL A 76 -2.82 -4.85 -6.87
C VAL A 76 -2.12 -5.86 -7.77
N PHE A 77 -2.34 -7.14 -7.57
CA PHE A 77 -1.73 -8.18 -8.40
C PHE A 77 -2.26 -8.15 -9.84
N GLU A 78 -3.52 -7.82 -10.05
CA GLU A 78 -4.07 -7.64 -11.40
C GLU A 78 -3.35 -6.53 -12.13
N LEU A 79 -3.04 -5.42 -11.47
CA LEU A 79 -2.27 -4.33 -12.05
C LEU A 79 -0.87 -4.81 -12.47
N SER A 80 -0.21 -5.61 -11.64
CA SER A 80 1.10 -6.18 -11.95
C SER A 80 1.05 -7.08 -13.18
N LEU A 81 -0.01 -7.88 -13.32
CA LEU A 81 -0.17 -8.79 -14.46
C LEU A 81 -0.39 -8.05 -15.78
N ILE A 82 -1.04 -6.89 -15.75
CA ILE A 82 -1.23 -6.06 -16.95
C ILE A 82 0.13 -5.64 -17.54
N HIS A 83 1.16 -5.54 -16.73
CA HIS A 83 2.49 -5.07 -17.14
C HIS A 83 3.55 -6.14 -17.01
N ILE A 84 3.19 -7.38 -17.28
CA ILE A 84 4.07 -8.53 -17.14
C ILE A 84 5.33 -8.44 -18.02
N SER A 85 5.26 -7.75 -19.13
CA SER A 85 6.41 -7.55 -20.03
C SER A 85 7.39 -6.49 -19.52
N GLU A 86 6.99 -5.68 -18.55
CA GLU A 86 7.83 -4.65 -17.97
C GLU A 86 8.68 -5.23 -16.85
N PRO A 87 9.88 -4.69 -16.63
CA PRO A 87 10.72 -5.15 -15.52
C PRO A 87 10.23 -4.65 -14.15
N THR A 88 8.94 -4.49 -14.00
CA THR A 88 8.33 -4.08 -12.75
C THR A 88 8.37 -5.25 -11.79
N ARG A 89 8.86 -5.00 -10.59
CA ARG A 89 8.93 -5.99 -9.54
C ARG A 89 7.94 -5.64 -8.46
N LEU A 90 7.14 -6.64 -8.06
CA LEU A 90 6.23 -6.50 -6.94
C LEU A 90 6.87 -7.18 -5.72
N ALA A 91 7.03 -6.44 -4.64
CA ALA A 91 7.48 -6.95 -3.36
C ALA A 91 6.40 -6.76 -2.31
N LEU A 92 6.34 -7.67 -1.34
CA LEU A 92 5.42 -7.59 -0.21
C LEU A 92 6.20 -7.23 1.05
N ILE A 93 5.63 -6.35 1.82
CA ILE A 93 6.15 -5.96 3.13
C ILE A 93 5.16 -6.37 4.21
#